data_779db8c944e8ff83cb58f4d37ad19fec
#
_entry.id   779db8c944e8ff83cb58f4d37ad19fec
#
_cell.length_a   1.000
_cell.length_b   1.000
_cell.length_c   1.000
_cell.angle_alpha   90.00
_cell.angle_beta   90.00
_cell.angle_gamma   90.00
#
_symmetry.space_group_name_H-M   'P 1'
#
loop_
_entity.id
_entity.type
_entity.pdbx_description
1 polymer ?
#
loop_
_entity_poly.entity_id
_entity_poly.type
_entity_poly.pdbx_seq_one_letter_code
_entity_poly.pdbx_strand_id
1 'polypeptide(L)'
;MARTPRETEEPKPLSFELLRDFGNVVAEAYGLVFTLPDDLRAIYTKFGIDLARGNGDGTWRLPVPARFVIDRTGIIRSANADPDYTRRPEPADTVAALKALA
;
A
#
# COMPACT_ATOMS: atom_id res chain seq x y z
N MET A 1 10.93 -6.95 -3.61
CA MET A 1 10.04 -5.89 -4.12
C MET A 1 10.64 -5.26 -5.36
N ALA A 2 9.86 -5.06 -6.41
CA ALA A 2 10.33 -4.51 -7.68
C ALA A 2 9.99 -3.02 -7.80
N ARG A 3 10.80 -2.29 -8.57
CA ARG A 3 10.56 -0.86 -8.81
C ARG A 3 9.35 -0.68 -9.73
N THR A 4 8.51 0.32 -9.45
CA THR A 4 7.36 0.68 -10.28
C THR A 4 7.83 1.28 -11.61
N PRO A 5 7.20 0.90 -12.75
CA PRO A 5 7.54 1.49 -14.05
C PRO A 5 7.37 3.01 -14.06
N ARG A 6 8.24 3.69 -14.80
CA ARG A 6 8.27 5.16 -14.86
C ARG A 6 7.03 5.78 -15.49
N GLU A 7 6.34 5.09 -16.38
CA GLU A 7 5.14 5.61 -17.03
C GLU A 7 4.00 5.88 -16.06
N THR A 8 4.06 5.36 -14.83
CA THR A 8 3.05 5.62 -13.80
C THR A 8 3.42 6.76 -12.88
N GLU A 9 4.62 7.32 -13.05
CA GLU A 9 5.13 8.41 -12.23
C GLU A 9 4.77 9.76 -12.83
N GLU A 10 4.67 10.76 -11.96
CA GLU A 10 4.54 12.15 -12.39
C GLU A 10 5.78 12.58 -13.19
N PRO A 11 5.65 13.63 -14.06
CA PRO A 11 6.80 14.13 -14.83
C PRO A 11 7.99 14.53 -13.95
N LYS A 12 7.74 14.94 -12.70
CA LYS A 12 8.82 15.27 -11.77
C LYS A 12 9.42 14.00 -11.19
N PRO A 13 10.75 13.86 -11.22
CA PRO A 13 11.38 12.71 -10.59
C PRO A 13 11.17 12.75 -9.07
N LEU A 14 10.93 11.58 -8.49
CA LEU A 14 10.86 11.43 -7.05
C LEU A 14 12.27 11.33 -6.47
N SER A 15 12.47 11.88 -5.27
CA SER A 15 13.73 11.77 -4.55
C SER A 15 13.88 10.49 -3.74
N PHE A 16 12.90 9.60 -3.83
CA PHE A 16 12.87 8.31 -3.12
C PHE A 16 12.44 7.20 -4.08
N GLU A 17 12.68 5.96 -3.71
CA GLU A 17 12.29 4.80 -4.50
C GLU A 17 10.79 4.54 -4.40
N LEU A 18 10.17 4.31 -5.55
CA LEU A 18 8.80 3.82 -5.63
C LEU A 18 8.86 2.34 -5.99
N LEU A 19 8.37 1.50 -5.09
CA LEU A 19 8.49 0.05 -5.20
C LEU A 19 7.12 -0.58 -5.44
N ARG A 20 7.12 -1.74 -6.10
CA ARG A 20 5.93 -2.54 -6.31
C ARG A 20 6.06 -3.87 -5.57
N ASP A 21 5.00 -4.22 -4.82
CA ASP A 21 4.95 -5.44 -4.03
C ASP A 21 4.14 -6.52 -4.76
N PHE A 22 4.80 -7.25 -5.65
CA PHE A 22 4.16 -8.32 -6.42
C PHE A 22 3.63 -9.40 -5.48
N GLY A 23 2.36 -9.78 -5.69
CA GLY A 23 1.72 -10.82 -4.89
C GLY A 23 1.49 -10.45 -3.43
N ASN A 24 1.67 -9.17 -3.05
CA ASN A 24 1.51 -8.69 -1.68
C ASN A 24 2.42 -9.40 -0.67
N VAL A 25 3.62 -9.79 -1.07
CA VAL A 25 4.55 -10.55 -0.23
C VAL A 25 4.96 -9.74 1.00
N VAL A 26 5.35 -8.47 0.81
CA VAL A 26 5.75 -7.60 1.91
C VAL A 26 4.54 -7.20 2.76
N ALA A 27 3.42 -6.87 2.12
CA ALA A 27 2.19 -6.55 2.83
C ALA A 27 1.74 -7.70 3.72
N GLU A 28 1.84 -8.94 3.23
CA GLU A 28 1.51 -10.14 4.03
C GLU A 28 2.43 -10.27 5.23
N ALA A 29 3.72 -10.01 5.08
CA ALA A 29 4.68 -10.06 6.17
C ALA A 29 4.34 -9.05 7.28
N TYR A 30 3.73 -7.91 6.92
CA TYR A 30 3.25 -6.92 7.88
C TYR A 30 1.83 -7.21 8.40
N GLY A 31 1.18 -8.28 7.93
CA GLY A 31 -0.20 -8.57 8.30
C GLY A 31 -1.23 -7.66 7.65
N LEU A 32 -0.91 -7.04 6.53
CA LEU A 32 -1.70 -6.00 5.88
C LEU A 32 -2.36 -6.48 4.58
N VAL A 33 -2.87 -7.70 4.57
CA VAL A 33 -3.54 -8.26 3.38
C VAL A 33 -4.90 -8.80 3.78
N PHE A 34 -5.89 -8.56 2.93
CA PHE A 34 -7.19 -9.21 3.05
C PHE A 34 -7.65 -9.72 1.69
N THR A 35 -8.52 -10.73 1.71
CA THR A 35 -9.13 -11.26 0.50
C THR A 35 -10.50 -10.61 0.32
N LEU A 36 -10.76 -10.14 -0.89
CA LEU A 36 -12.04 -9.50 -1.20
C LEU A 36 -13.17 -10.52 -1.05
N PRO A 37 -14.26 -10.24 -0.30
CA PRO A 37 -15.42 -11.14 -0.18
C PRO A 37 -16.07 -11.40 -1.54
N ASP A 38 -16.68 -12.58 -1.67
CA ASP A 38 -17.28 -13.02 -2.94
C ASP A 38 -18.34 -12.07 -3.48
N ASP A 39 -19.16 -11.47 -2.62
CA ASP A 39 -20.18 -10.53 -3.03
C ASP A 39 -19.58 -9.24 -3.63
N LEU A 40 -18.51 -8.72 -3.04
CA LEU A 40 -17.79 -7.58 -3.59
C LEU A 40 -17.03 -7.95 -4.86
N ARG A 41 -16.52 -9.16 -4.93
CA ARG A 41 -15.85 -9.67 -6.12
C ARG A 41 -16.78 -9.67 -7.33
N ALA A 42 -18.02 -10.09 -7.14
CA ALA A 42 -19.05 -10.04 -8.19
C ALA A 42 -19.32 -8.62 -8.65
N ILE A 43 -19.41 -7.66 -7.73
CA ILE A 43 -19.62 -6.25 -8.01
C ILE A 43 -18.45 -5.67 -8.81
N TYR A 44 -17.22 -5.96 -8.42
CA TYR A 44 -16.01 -5.50 -9.11
C TYR A 44 -15.97 -6.03 -10.53
N THR A 45 -16.26 -7.32 -10.71
CA THR A 45 -16.30 -7.94 -12.04
C THR A 45 -17.35 -7.25 -12.93
N LYS A 46 -18.50 -6.90 -12.37
CA LYS A 46 -19.56 -6.20 -13.09
C LYS A 46 -19.12 -4.83 -13.59
N PHE A 47 -18.23 -4.15 -12.86
CA PHE A 47 -17.67 -2.86 -13.27
C PHE A 47 -16.41 -3.00 -14.12
N GLY A 48 -16.05 -4.21 -14.54
CA GLY A 48 -14.87 -4.46 -15.37
C GLY A 48 -13.55 -4.47 -14.61
N ILE A 49 -13.60 -4.55 -13.29
CA ILE A 49 -12.40 -4.60 -12.44
C ILE A 49 -12.05 -6.04 -12.15
N ASP A 50 -10.88 -6.48 -12.59
CA ASP A 50 -10.37 -7.84 -12.36
C ASP A 50 -9.09 -7.76 -11.54
N LEU A 51 -9.21 -7.93 -10.22
CA LEU A 51 -8.06 -7.88 -9.31
C LEU A 51 -7.09 -9.05 -9.51
N ALA A 52 -7.61 -10.23 -9.86
CA ALA A 52 -6.76 -11.39 -10.12
C ALA A 52 -5.79 -11.10 -11.25
N ARG A 53 -6.28 -10.47 -12.32
CA ARG A 53 -5.46 -10.05 -13.45
C ARG A 53 -4.54 -8.89 -13.09
N GLY A 54 -5.08 -7.89 -12.38
CA GLY A 54 -4.31 -6.72 -11.95
C GLY A 54 -3.19 -7.07 -10.98
N ASN A 55 -3.43 -8.02 -10.08
CA ASN A 55 -2.41 -8.51 -9.14
C ASN A 55 -1.34 -9.36 -9.83
N GLY A 56 -1.67 -9.97 -10.97
CA GLY A 56 -0.74 -10.81 -11.70
C GLY A 56 -0.50 -12.19 -11.10
N ASP A 57 -1.19 -12.54 -10.02
CA ASP A 57 -1.03 -13.82 -9.32
C ASP A 57 -2.33 -14.63 -9.23
N GLY A 58 -3.38 -14.17 -9.89
CA GLY A 58 -4.68 -14.86 -9.91
C GLY A 58 -5.49 -14.73 -8.62
N THR A 59 -5.08 -13.85 -7.70
CA THR A 59 -5.76 -13.68 -6.42
C THR A 59 -6.59 -12.40 -6.36
N TRP A 60 -7.61 -12.41 -5.50
CA TRP A 60 -8.44 -11.25 -5.17
C TRP A 60 -8.03 -10.69 -3.81
N ARG A 61 -6.73 -10.56 -3.61
CA ARG A 61 -6.13 -10.04 -2.39
C ARG A 61 -5.76 -8.58 -2.56
N LEU A 62 -6.01 -7.79 -1.52
CA LEU A 62 -5.69 -6.36 -1.49
C LEU A 62 -4.85 -6.04 -0.26
N PRO A 63 -3.87 -5.15 -0.39
CA PRO A 63 -3.17 -4.65 0.78
C PRO A 63 -4.07 -3.68 1.54
N VAL A 64 -3.94 -3.68 2.86
CA VAL A 64 -4.55 -2.65 3.71
C VAL A 64 -3.70 -1.39 3.58
N PRO A 65 -4.30 -0.22 3.26
CA PRO A 65 -3.54 1.02 3.24
C PRO A 65 -2.88 1.29 4.60
N ALA A 66 -1.60 1.58 4.59
CA ALA A 66 -0.85 1.76 5.81
C ALA A 66 0.30 2.75 5.61
N ARG A 67 0.69 3.40 6.72
CA ARG A 67 1.86 4.25 6.80
C ARG A 67 2.64 3.89 8.05
N PHE A 68 3.93 3.70 7.89
CA PHE A 68 4.84 3.47 9.00
C PHE A 68 5.95 4.52 8.97
N VAL A 69 6.31 5.01 10.15
CA VAL A 69 7.51 5.81 10.34
C VAL A 69 8.48 4.95 11.14
N ILE A 70 9.63 4.67 10.54
CA ILE A 70 10.62 3.74 11.09
C ILE A 70 11.90 4.53 11.34
N ASP A 71 12.50 4.38 12.52
CA ASP A 71 13.73 5.06 12.85
C ASP A 71 14.96 4.35 12.23
N ARG A 72 16.14 4.94 12.42
CA ARG A 72 17.38 4.41 11.84
C ARG A 72 17.79 3.04 12.39
N THR A 73 17.23 2.65 13.54
CA THR A 73 17.52 1.35 14.14
C THR A 73 16.53 0.27 13.70
N GLY A 74 15.58 0.61 12.84
CA GLY A 74 14.59 -0.33 12.33
C GLY A 74 13.35 -0.47 13.22
N ILE A 75 13.18 0.41 14.20
CA ILE A 75 12.03 0.36 15.10
C ILE A 75 10.89 1.23 14.54
N ILE A 76 9.68 0.67 14.49
CA ILE A 76 8.49 1.41 14.08
C ILE A 76 8.11 2.38 15.19
N ARG A 77 8.13 3.68 14.88
CA ARG A 77 7.81 4.75 15.85
C ARG A 77 6.41 5.31 15.66
N SER A 78 5.83 5.17 14.49
CA SER A 78 4.48 5.58 14.20
C SER A 78 3.88 4.61 13.20
N ALA A 79 2.64 4.20 13.42
CA ALA A 79 1.95 3.27 12.54
C ALA A 79 0.51 3.71 12.36
N ASN A 80 0.04 3.65 11.13
CA ASN A 80 -1.36 3.86 10.80
C ASN A 80 -1.74 2.85 9.73
N ALA A 81 -2.74 2.02 10.01
CA ALA A 81 -3.27 1.05 9.08
C ALA A 81 -4.79 1.01 9.23
N ASP A 82 -5.51 1.19 8.15
CA ASP A 82 -6.97 1.20 8.17
C ASP A 82 -7.50 0.57 6.88
N PRO A 83 -8.33 -0.49 6.98
CA PRO A 83 -8.93 -1.09 5.80
C PRO A 83 -9.85 -0.14 5.03
N ASP A 84 -10.35 0.90 5.67
CA ASP A 84 -11.08 1.97 5.00
C ASP A 84 -10.09 2.91 4.31
N TYR A 85 -9.92 2.76 3.00
CA TYR A 85 -8.98 3.55 2.22
C TYR A 85 -9.27 5.05 2.22
N THR A 86 -10.46 5.47 2.65
CA THR A 86 -10.82 6.89 2.74
C THR A 86 -10.31 7.52 4.04
N ARG A 87 -9.88 6.70 5.00
CA ARG A 87 -9.34 7.13 6.30
C ARG A 87 -7.83 7.06 6.28
N ARG A 88 -7.19 8.15 5.91
CA ARG A 88 -5.74 8.23 5.84
C ARG A 88 -5.24 9.40 6.69
N PRO A 89 -4.04 9.26 7.30
CA PRO A 89 -3.47 10.39 8.03
C PRO A 89 -3.15 11.53 7.06
N GLU A 90 -3.25 12.75 7.55
CA GLU A 90 -2.82 13.90 6.78
C GLU A 90 -1.30 13.87 6.60
N PRO A 91 -0.76 14.33 5.46
CA PRO A 91 0.69 14.38 5.27
C PRO A 91 1.41 15.16 6.38
N ALA A 92 0.78 16.19 6.93
CA ALA A 92 1.35 16.95 8.04
C ALA A 92 1.60 16.08 9.29
N ASP A 93 0.74 15.12 9.56
CA ASP A 93 0.90 14.18 10.69
C ASP A 93 2.13 13.30 10.50
N THR A 94 2.37 12.86 9.26
CA THR A 94 3.55 12.07 8.92
C THR A 94 4.83 12.89 9.10
N VAL A 95 4.82 14.13 8.64
CA VAL A 95 5.95 15.04 8.78
C VAL A 95 6.24 15.32 10.27
N ALA A 96 5.19 15.52 11.07
CA ALA A 96 5.33 15.71 12.51
C ALA A 96 5.97 14.50 13.19
N ALA A 97 5.54 13.28 12.82
CA ALA A 97 6.11 12.05 13.35
C ALA A 97 7.59 11.91 12.99
N LEU A 98 7.97 12.27 11.76
CA LEU A 98 9.37 12.27 11.32
C LEU A 98 10.22 13.27 12.11
N LYS A 99 9.71 14.48 12.33
CA LYS A 99 10.41 15.51 13.09
C LYS A 99 10.64 15.13 14.54
N ALA A 100 9.74 14.35 15.12
CA ALA A 100 9.88 13.85 16.48
C ALA A 100 11.03 12.86 16.64
N LEU A 101 11.54 12.30 15.54
CA LEU A 101 12.69 11.39 15.56
C LEU A 101 14.03 12.11 15.47
N ALA A 102 14.03 13.37 15.12
CA ALA A 102 15.25 14.15 14.94
C ALA A 102 15.87 14.56 16.26
#